data_15cb259aeb6af57688bd548f6e5ca2fa
#
_entry.id   15cb259aeb6af57688bd548f6e5ca2fa
#
_cell.length_a   1.000
_cell.length_b   1.000
_cell.length_c   1.000
_cell.angle_alpha   90.00
_cell.angle_beta   90.00
_cell.angle_gamma   90.00
#
_symmetry.space_group_name_H-M   'P 1'
#
loop_
_entity.id
_entity.type
_entity.pdbx_description
1 polymer ?
#
loop_
_entity_poly.entity_id
_entity_poly.type
_entity_poly.pdbx_seq_one_letter_code
_entity_poly.pdbx_strand_id
1 'polypeptide(L)'
;RIAQTYPAGSPEYNKIFMTAVLLNPEHPVANLNAACILLSQGDTKGASLYLDKAGETPEKTLLQGIMQMLNGNYTEAENLLHKAEEAGLPQAGENLKILHEIY
;
A
#
# COMPACT_ATOMS: atom_id res chain seq x y z
N ARG A 1 -5.39 5.15 -18.24
CA ARG A 1 -3.98 5.53 -18.43
C ARG A 1 -3.62 6.94 -18.03
N ILE A 2 -4.62 7.76 -17.75
CA ILE A 2 -4.37 9.12 -17.26
C ILE A 2 -3.50 9.06 -15.98
N ALA A 3 -3.76 8.10 -15.11
CA ALA A 3 -3.00 7.92 -13.89
C ALA A 3 -1.50 7.63 -14.14
N GLN A 4 -1.16 7.07 -15.30
CA GLN A 4 0.22 6.79 -15.68
C GLN A 4 0.95 8.02 -16.22
N THR A 5 0.21 9.09 -16.54
CA THR A 5 0.77 10.34 -17.04
C THR A 5 1.42 11.14 -15.90
N TYR A 6 1.00 10.89 -14.66
CA TYR A 6 1.46 11.62 -13.48
C TYR A 6 2.30 10.73 -12.58
N PRO A 7 3.31 11.28 -11.90
CA PRO A 7 4.07 10.52 -10.90
C PRO A 7 3.16 10.05 -9.75
N ALA A 8 3.42 8.86 -9.22
CA ALA A 8 2.72 8.41 -8.05
C ALA A 8 2.95 9.39 -6.90
N GLY A 9 1.88 9.73 -6.16
CA GLY A 9 1.95 10.69 -5.08
C GLY A 9 1.68 12.13 -5.49
N SER A 10 1.59 12.43 -6.80
CA SER A 10 1.20 13.77 -7.24
C SER A 10 -0.27 14.03 -6.91
N PRO A 11 -0.69 15.31 -6.72
CA PRO A 11 -2.09 15.62 -6.45
C PRO A 11 -3.05 15.11 -7.51
N GLU A 12 -2.66 15.18 -8.77
CA GLU A 12 -3.48 14.71 -9.90
C GLU A 12 -3.66 13.19 -9.86
N TYR A 13 -2.57 12.45 -9.62
CA TYR A 13 -2.60 11.00 -9.49
C TYR A 13 -3.52 10.58 -8.34
N ASN A 14 -3.33 11.20 -7.17
CA ASN A 14 -4.09 10.88 -5.97
C ASN A 14 -5.58 11.17 -6.18
N LYS A 15 -5.92 12.30 -6.82
CA LYS A 15 -7.30 12.68 -7.08
C LYS A 15 -8.01 11.64 -7.94
N ILE A 16 -7.33 11.12 -8.97
CA ILE A 16 -7.91 10.11 -9.86
C ILE A 16 -8.30 8.86 -9.07
N PHE A 17 -7.40 8.32 -8.25
CA PHE A 17 -7.66 7.11 -7.49
C PHE A 17 -8.65 7.33 -6.35
N MET A 18 -8.60 8.46 -5.66
CA MET A 18 -9.56 8.76 -4.60
C MET A 18 -10.97 8.95 -5.16
N THR A 19 -11.09 9.52 -6.35
CA THR A 19 -12.38 9.63 -7.03
C THR A 19 -12.95 8.26 -7.35
N ALA A 20 -12.11 7.33 -7.81
CA ALA A 20 -12.54 5.96 -8.09
C ALA A 20 -13.11 5.27 -6.84
N VAL A 21 -12.49 5.49 -5.69
CA VAL A 21 -12.99 4.95 -4.41
C VAL A 21 -14.34 5.57 -4.05
N LEU A 22 -14.51 6.87 -4.25
CA LEU A 22 -15.77 7.55 -3.94
C LEU A 22 -16.92 7.05 -4.81
N LEU A 23 -16.63 6.69 -6.06
CA LEU A 23 -17.65 6.16 -6.98
C LEU A 23 -17.95 4.68 -6.72
N ASN A 24 -16.97 3.91 -6.28
CA ASN A 24 -17.11 2.48 -6.01
C ASN A 24 -16.42 2.12 -4.69
N PRO A 25 -17.03 2.49 -3.54
CA PRO A 25 -16.36 2.31 -2.24
C PRO A 25 -16.11 0.86 -1.85
N GLU A 26 -16.79 -0.08 -2.49
CA GLU A 26 -16.60 -1.52 -2.21
C GLU A 26 -15.69 -2.20 -3.22
N HIS A 27 -15.14 -1.48 -4.20
CA HIS A 27 -14.29 -2.08 -5.22
C HIS A 27 -12.90 -2.39 -4.63
N PRO A 28 -12.47 -3.67 -4.59
CA PRO A 28 -11.22 -4.03 -3.91
C PRO A 28 -9.98 -3.34 -4.48
N VAL A 29 -9.87 -3.24 -5.80
CA VAL A 29 -8.70 -2.62 -6.44
C VAL A 29 -8.67 -1.12 -6.15
N ALA A 30 -9.81 -0.45 -6.20
CA ALA A 30 -9.88 0.98 -5.90
C ALA A 30 -9.47 1.25 -4.45
N ASN A 31 -9.90 0.42 -3.51
CA ASN A 31 -9.51 0.53 -2.11
C ASN A 31 -8.03 0.28 -1.91
N LEU A 32 -7.46 -0.70 -2.62
CA LEU A 32 -6.03 -0.99 -2.56
C LEU A 32 -5.21 0.21 -3.05
N ASN A 33 -5.63 0.82 -4.17
CA ASN A 33 -4.96 1.98 -4.73
C ASN A 33 -5.04 3.19 -3.79
N ALA A 34 -6.19 3.42 -3.16
CA ALA A 34 -6.35 4.49 -2.18
C ALA A 34 -5.42 4.28 -0.98
N ALA A 35 -5.30 3.05 -0.49
CA ALA A 35 -4.41 2.73 0.60
C ALA A 35 -2.95 3.01 0.21
N CYS A 36 -2.56 2.64 -1.00
CA CYS A 36 -1.20 2.90 -1.50
C CYS A 36 -0.88 4.39 -1.51
N ILE A 37 -1.82 5.21 -1.98
CA ILE A 37 -1.66 6.66 -2.00
C ILE A 37 -1.50 7.22 -0.60
N LEU A 38 -2.34 6.79 0.33
CA LEU A 38 -2.28 7.27 1.72
C LEU A 38 -0.98 6.84 2.41
N LEU A 39 -0.50 5.63 2.13
CA LEU A 39 0.79 5.19 2.67
C LEU A 39 1.94 6.03 2.13
N SER A 40 1.89 6.45 0.86
CA SER A 40 2.91 7.33 0.29
C SER A 40 2.92 8.70 0.94
N GLN A 41 1.81 9.09 1.56
CA GLN A 41 1.67 10.34 2.31
C GLN A 41 1.94 10.17 3.80
N GLY A 42 2.21 8.94 4.24
CA GLY A 42 2.43 8.64 5.66
C GLY A 42 1.15 8.49 6.48
N ASP A 43 -0.02 8.47 5.84
CA ASP A 43 -1.32 8.34 6.52
C ASP A 43 -1.66 6.87 6.71
N THR A 44 -1.13 6.27 7.79
CA THR A 44 -1.37 4.86 8.07
C THR A 44 -2.78 4.58 8.55
N LYS A 45 -3.40 5.52 9.26
CA LYS A 45 -4.78 5.34 9.75
C LYS A 45 -5.78 5.31 8.60
N GLY A 46 -5.66 6.26 7.66
CA GLY A 46 -6.51 6.27 6.49
C GLY A 46 -6.29 5.03 5.62
N ALA A 47 -5.03 4.66 5.42
CA ALA A 47 -4.69 3.47 4.64
C ALA A 47 -5.32 2.20 5.23
N SER A 48 -5.31 2.06 6.56
CA SER A 48 -5.89 0.90 7.23
C SER A 48 -7.37 0.71 6.89
N LEU A 49 -8.12 1.81 6.85
CA LEU A 49 -9.54 1.75 6.53
C LEU A 49 -9.79 1.21 5.12
N TYR A 50 -8.98 1.64 4.16
CA TYR A 50 -9.10 1.17 2.79
C TYR A 50 -8.56 -0.25 2.61
N LEU A 51 -7.51 -0.62 3.33
CA LEU A 51 -6.98 -1.98 3.29
C LEU A 51 -8.00 -3.00 3.79
N ASP A 52 -8.81 -2.65 4.78
CA ASP A 52 -9.85 -3.54 5.28
C ASP A 52 -10.88 -3.89 4.20
N LYS A 53 -11.07 -3.02 3.23
CA LYS A 53 -12.00 -3.21 2.12
C LYS A 53 -11.33 -3.78 0.87
N ALA A 54 -10.01 -3.84 0.82
CA ALA A 54 -9.29 -4.46 -0.28
C ALA A 54 -9.37 -5.98 -0.14
N GLY A 55 -9.47 -6.67 -1.27
CA GLY A 55 -9.52 -8.13 -1.25
C GLY A 55 -8.25 -8.75 -0.69
N GLU A 56 -8.32 -10.00 -0.28
CA GLU A 56 -7.16 -10.74 0.22
C GLU A 56 -6.22 -11.08 -0.95
N THR A 57 -5.18 -10.29 -1.13
CA THR A 57 -4.21 -10.42 -2.21
C THR A 57 -2.79 -10.22 -1.65
N PRO A 58 -1.75 -10.69 -2.38
CA PRO A 58 -0.36 -10.40 -1.98
C PRO A 58 -0.08 -8.89 -1.92
N GLU A 59 -0.69 -8.10 -2.78
CA GLU A 59 -0.54 -6.65 -2.80
C GLU A 59 -1.06 -6.03 -1.50
N LYS A 60 -2.18 -6.51 -0.97
CA LYS A 60 -2.68 -6.07 0.33
C LYS A 60 -1.68 -6.39 1.43
N THR A 61 -1.10 -7.60 1.42
CA THR A 61 -0.10 -8.02 2.39
C THR A 61 1.13 -7.12 2.32
N LEU A 62 1.59 -6.78 1.11
CA LEU A 62 2.70 -5.84 0.91
C LEU A 62 2.41 -4.49 1.55
N LEU A 63 1.22 -3.93 1.28
CA LEU A 63 0.86 -2.63 1.83
C LEU A 63 0.70 -2.67 3.35
N GLN A 64 0.20 -3.77 3.90
CA GLN A 64 0.14 -3.95 5.35
C GLN A 64 1.55 -3.97 5.96
N GLY A 65 2.51 -4.60 5.30
CA GLY A 65 3.90 -4.60 5.72
C GLY A 65 4.50 -3.20 5.73
N ILE A 66 4.26 -2.44 4.68
CA ILE A 66 4.72 -1.04 4.59
C ILE A 66 4.08 -0.21 5.70
N MET A 67 2.79 -0.40 5.95
CA MET A 67 2.08 0.30 7.00
C MET A 67 2.70 0.04 8.38
N GLN A 68 3.01 -1.21 8.68
CA GLN A 68 3.63 -1.57 9.95
C GLN A 68 5.04 -0.98 10.06
N MET A 69 5.79 -0.94 8.98
CA MET A 69 7.10 -0.31 8.94
C MET A 69 7.00 1.17 9.28
N LEU A 70 6.03 1.88 8.71
CA LEU A 70 5.80 3.29 8.99
C LEU A 70 5.36 3.53 10.43
N ASN A 71 4.65 2.58 11.03
CA ASN A 71 4.23 2.65 12.42
C ASN A 71 5.33 2.24 13.41
N GLY A 72 6.47 1.78 12.93
CA GLY A 72 7.57 1.35 13.80
C GLY A 72 7.46 -0.09 14.28
N ASN A 73 6.49 -0.86 13.79
CA ASN A 73 6.29 -2.26 14.15
C ASN A 73 7.13 -3.14 13.21
N TYR A 74 8.45 -3.11 13.36
CA TYR A 74 9.38 -3.69 12.40
C TYR A 74 9.29 -5.21 12.30
N THR A 75 9.09 -5.91 13.41
CA THR A 75 8.96 -7.37 13.40
C THR A 75 7.74 -7.81 12.58
N GLU A 76 6.61 -7.17 12.81
CA GLU A 76 5.39 -7.45 12.06
C GLU A 76 5.55 -7.09 10.58
N ALA A 77 6.19 -5.95 10.31
CA ALA A 77 6.47 -5.52 8.94
C ALA A 77 7.32 -6.57 8.21
N GLU A 78 8.36 -7.09 8.86
CA GLU A 78 9.22 -8.10 8.28
C GLU A 78 8.43 -9.36 7.91
N ASN A 79 7.58 -9.83 8.81
CA ASN A 79 6.76 -11.02 8.57
C ASN A 79 5.82 -10.82 7.37
N LEU A 80 5.15 -9.68 7.29
CA LEU A 80 4.24 -9.37 6.19
C LEU A 80 4.97 -9.22 4.87
N LEU A 81 6.13 -8.56 4.88
CA LEU A 81 6.93 -8.37 3.68
C LEU A 81 7.49 -9.70 3.15
N HIS A 82 7.95 -10.59 4.04
CA HIS A 82 8.38 -11.92 3.64
C HIS A 82 7.23 -12.71 3.01
N LYS A 83 6.05 -12.63 3.60
CA LYS A 83 4.88 -13.31 3.06
C LYS A 83 4.54 -12.82 1.66
N ALA A 84 4.59 -11.50 1.43
CA ALA A 84 4.35 -10.92 0.12
C ALA A 84 5.45 -11.31 -0.87
N GLU A 85 6.70 -11.37 -0.45
CA GLU A 85 7.81 -11.80 -1.28
C GLU A 85 7.65 -13.24 -1.74
N GLU A 86 7.26 -14.14 -0.82
CA GLU A 86 7.00 -15.54 -1.14
C GLU A 86 5.86 -15.70 -2.14
N ALA A 87 4.94 -14.74 -2.16
CA ALA A 87 3.84 -14.73 -3.13
C ALA A 87 4.24 -14.19 -4.50
N GLY A 88 5.50 -13.76 -4.66
CA GLY A 88 6.05 -13.36 -5.95
C GLY A 88 6.11 -11.86 -6.22
N LEU A 89 6.01 -11.03 -5.18
CA LEU A 89 6.08 -9.57 -5.34
C LEU A 89 7.51 -9.07 -5.13
N PRO A 90 8.22 -8.62 -6.19
CA PRO A 90 9.59 -8.11 -6.02
C PRO A 90 9.68 -6.86 -5.16
N GLN A 91 8.63 -6.04 -5.12
CA GLN A 91 8.58 -4.85 -4.28
C GLN A 91 8.72 -5.19 -2.79
N ALA A 92 8.25 -6.37 -2.37
CA ALA A 92 8.39 -6.81 -0.99
C ALA A 92 9.87 -7.00 -0.62
N GLY A 93 10.66 -7.58 -1.53
CA GLY A 93 12.10 -7.75 -1.32
C GLY A 93 12.81 -6.41 -1.21
N GLU A 94 12.44 -5.44 -2.03
CA GLU A 94 13.01 -4.10 -1.96
C GLU A 94 12.70 -3.42 -0.64
N ASN A 95 11.45 -3.56 -0.16
CA ASN A 95 11.06 -3.00 1.13
C ASN A 95 11.75 -3.69 2.29
N LEU A 96 12.01 -5.00 2.18
CA LEU A 96 12.78 -5.73 3.19
C LEU A 96 14.21 -5.20 3.31
N LYS A 97 14.85 -4.85 2.19
CA LYS A 97 16.17 -4.24 2.20
C LYS A 97 16.16 -2.92 2.95
N ILE A 98 15.16 -2.08 2.68
CA ILE A 98 15.00 -0.79 3.36
C ILE A 98 14.78 -1.02 4.86
N LEU A 99 13.95 -1.98 5.20
CA LEU A 99 13.67 -2.32 6.59
C LEU A 99 14.93 -2.76 7.32
N HIS A 100 15.76 -3.60 6.70
CA HIS A 100 17.00 -4.08 7.31
C HIS A 100 18.05 -2.99 7.50
N GLU A 101 17.98 -1.90 6.75
CA GLU A 101 18.84 -0.75 6.95
C GLU A 101 18.43 0.07 8.19
N ILE A 102 17.16 -0.02 8.59
CA ILE A 102 16.61 0.70 9.76
C ILE A 102 16.64 -0.19 11.01
N TYR A 103 16.34 -1.44 10.84
CA TYR A 103 16.09 -2.42 11.89
C TYR A 103 17.19 -3.52 11.96
#